data_25f9ab0037227680dbf20be999e0195e
#
_entry.id   25f9ab0037227680dbf20be999e0195e
#
_cell.length_a   1.000
_cell.length_b   1.000
_cell.length_c   1.000
_cell.angle_alpha   90.00
_cell.angle_beta   90.00
_cell.angle_gamma   90.00
#
_symmetry.space_group_name_H-M   'P 1'
#
loop_
_entity.id
_entity.type
_entity.pdbx_description
1 polymer ?
#
loop_
_entity_poly.entity_id
_entity_poly.type
_entity_poly.pdbx_seq_one_letter_code
_entity_poly.pdbx_strand_id
1 'polypeptide(L)'
;MAQQGRIVKVAGPLIVAENMADVRMYDVVRVSKNRLVGEVIELRGDKASIQVYEETSGLGPGEPVESTGAPLSVELGPGLIESIFDGIQRPLTVIAEKYGMHITRGVEVPSLNREKEWGFEALVKPGDKVTGGTIIGQVQESAVVEHRIMVPHGISGEIVKCESKVARLTDVVAVVRDEKGVEHELTMLQKWPVRRGRPYAEKLAPKAPMVTGQRVIDTFFPIASGGVAAVPGPFGSGKTVVQHQLAKWADADLLVYVGCGERGNEMTDVLREFPELHDPRTGESLMKRTVLIANTSDMPVAAREASIYTGITIAEYFRDMGYKVAIMADSTSRWAEALREMSGRLEEMPGEEGYPAYLASRIAEFYERAGAVVCLGGDDRRGSISAIGAVSPPGGDISEPVSQATLRIVKVFWGLSSSLAYKRHFPAIDWLQSYSLYISRLQEWFSDNVSPEWNELRAKAMRVLQEEAELNEIVQLVGVDALSWKDRLTLEVARSIREDYLHQNAFDEVDTYTSLAKQFAMLRLILEYQEKGNQALDAGANLSDVIALPVREQIGRAKYIPESEMKRFEQIESDLSSQCAALMDEGGEG
;
A
#
# COMPACT_ATOMS: atom_id res chain seq x y z
N MET A 1 -33.28 -23.30 -20.48
CA MET A 1 -31.99 -23.96 -20.71
C MET A 1 -31.02 -22.81 -21.00
N ALA A 2 -29.97 -22.67 -20.24
CA ALA A 2 -28.94 -21.66 -20.53
C ALA A 2 -28.40 -21.94 -21.95
N GLN A 3 -28.39 -20.92 -22.79
CA GLN A 3 -27.91 -21.01 -24.16
C GLN A 3 -26.42 -21.28 -24.10
N GLN A 4 -25.93 -22.40 -24.60
CA GLN A 4 -24.53 -22.79 -24.56
C GLN A 4 -23.83 -22.14 -25.72
N GLY A 5 -22.91 -21.18 -25.41
CA GLY A 5 -22.05 -20.58 -26.39
C GLY A 5 -21.05 -21.57 -26.97
N ARG A 6 -20.41 -21.20 -28.10
CA ARG A 6 -19.36 -22.00 -28.75
C ARG A 6 -18.19 -21.15 -29.16
N ILE A 7 -16.99 -21.66 -28.96
CA ILE A 7 -15.75 -21.01 -29.40
C ILE A 7 -15.71 -20.95 -30.92
N VAL A 8 -15.45 -19.77 -31.47
CA VAL A 8 -15.21 -19.56 -32.92
C VAL A 8 -13.78 -19.15 -33.23
N LYS A 9 -13.07 -18.52 -32.29
CA LYS A 9 -11.68 -18.08 -32.45
C LYS A 9 -10.94 -18.23 -31.14
N VAL A 10 -9.67 -18.67 -31.21
CA VAL A 10 -8.73 -18.68 -30.08
C VAL A 10 -7.51 -17.88 -30.50
N ALA A 11 -7.12 -16.86 -29.71
CA ALA A 11 -5.96 -16.02 -29.93
C ALA A 11 -5.20 -15.82 -28.61
N GLY A 12 -4.44 -16.84 -28.18
CA GLY A 12 -3.84 -16.85 -26.86
C GLY A 12 -4.92 -16.84 -25.76
N PRO A 13 -4.82 -16.01 -24.75
CA PRO A 13 -5.82 -15.94 -23.67
C PRO A 13 -7.14 -15.29 -24.11
N LEU A 14 -7.22 -14.72 -25.33
CA LEU A 14 -8.45 -14.18 -25.88
C LEU A 14 -9.20 -15.24 -26.69
N ILE A 15 -10.46 -15.45 -26.36
CA ILE A 15 -11.37 -16.34 -27.06
C ILE A 15 -12.58 -15.55 -27.55
N VAL A 16 -13.03 -15.83 -28.78
CA VAL A 16 -14.32 -15.33 -29.26
C VAL A 16 -15.31 -16.49 -29.30
N ALA A 17 -16.45 -16.31 -28.66
CA ALA A 17 -17.55 -17.27 -28.66
C ALA A 17 -18.81 -16.66 -29.29
N GLU A 18 -19.59 -17.47 -30.00
CA GLU A 18 -20.90 -17.14 -30.56
C GLU A 18 -22.03 -17.69 -29.70
N ASN A 19 -23.28 -17.30 -29.96
CA ASN A 19 -24.48 -17.63 -29.20
C ASN A 19 -24.43 -17.11 -27.75
N MET A 20 -23.88 -15.92 -27.55
CA MET A 20 -23.66 -15.29 -26.23
C MET A 20 -24.56 -14.05 -26.04
N ALA A 21 -25.73 -13.98 -26.68
CA ALA A 21 -26.61 -12.80 -26.67
C ALA A 21 -27.13 -12.42 -25.26
N ASP A 22 -27.26 -13.37 -24.35
CA ASP A 22 -27.83 -13.16 -23.01
C ASP A 22 -26.75 -12.83 -21.94
N VAL A 23 -25.47 -12.73 -22.35
CA VAL A 23 -24.35 -12.49 -21.44
C VAL A 23 -24.10 -10.99 -21.29
N ARG A 24 -23.67 -10.59 -20.11
CA ARG A 24 -23.34 -9.19 -19.80
C ARG A 24 -21.83 -8.96 -19.82
N MET A 25 -21.43 -7.70 -20.01
CA MET A 25 -20.05 -7.29 -19.82
C MET A 25 -19.56 -7.66 -18.42
N TYR A 26 -18.37 -8.23 -18.37
CA TYR A 26 -17.70 -8.72 -17.16
C TYR A 26 -18.32 -9.94 -16.49
N ASP A 27 -19.31 -10.62 -17.14
CA ASP A 27 -19.77 -11.91 -16.65
C ASP A 27 -18.64 -12.93 -16.73
N VAL A 28 -18.52 -13.73 -15.69
CA VAL A 28 -17.63 -14.89 -15.68
C VAL A 28 -18.25 -16.01 -16.50
N VAL A 29 -17.44 -16.65 -17.32
CA VAL A 29 -17.80 -17.79 -18.14
C VAL A 29 -16.89 -18.97 -17.86
N ARG A 30 -17.40 -20.18 -18.13
CA ARG A 30 -16.66 -21.42 -18.11
C ARG A 30 -16.38 -21.87 -19.54
N VAL A 31 -15.12 -21.89 -19.90
CA VAL A 31 -14.67 -22.12 -21.25
C VAL A 31 -14.19 -23.55 -21.41
N SER A 32 -14.64 -24.22 -22.46
CA SER A 32 -14.34 -25.59 -22.84
C SER A 32 -14.86 -26.66 -21.85
N LYS A 33 -14.61 -27.91 -22.18
CA LYS A 33 -14.87 -29.06 -21.28
C LYS A 33 -14.04 -29.02 -20.01
N ASN A 34 -12.91 -28.33 -20.06
CA ASN A 34 -12.00 -28.15 -18.93
C ASN A 34 -12.50 -27.07 -17.95
N ARG A 35 -13.59 -26.36 -18.26
CA ARG A 35 -14.23 -25.33 -17.42
C ARG A 35 -13.30 -24.20 -16.99
N LEU A 36 -12.40 -23.78 -17.91
CA LEU A 36 -11.47 -22.68 -17.64
C LEU A 36 -12.23 -21.40 -17.30
N VAL A 37 -11.73 -20.64 -16.34
CA VAL A 37 -12.34 -19.39 -15.92
C VAL A 37 -12.03 -18.31 -16.93
N GLY A 38 -13.04 -17.63 -17.45
CA GLY A 38 -12.90 -16.48 -18.33
C GLY A 38 -13.89 -15.37 -17.95
N GLU A 39 -13.65 -14.17 -18.46
CA GLU A 39 -14.50 -13.00 -18.28
C GLU A 39 -14.83 -12.38 -19.63
N VAL A 40 -16.07 -11.97 -19.80
CA VAL A 40 -16.52 -11.28 -21.02
C VAL A 40 -16.00 -9.84 -21.00
N ILE A 41 -15.19 -9.47 -21.99
CA ILE A 41 -14.56 -8.15 -22.05
C ILE A 41 -15.04 -7.30 -23.23
N GLU A 42 -15.79 -7.91 -24.17
CA GLU A 42 -16.41 -7.20 -25.29
C GLU A 42 -17.62 -7.99 -25.79
N LEU A 43 -18.65 -7.28 -26.23
CA LEU A 43 -19.84 -7.86 -26.85
C LEU A 43 -20.09 -7.22 -28.22
N ARG A 44 -20.24 -8.05 -29.27
CA ARG A 44 -20.59 -7.64 -30.62
C ARG A 44 -21.71 -8.52 -31.18
N GLY A 45 -22.95 -8.05 -31.05
CA GLY A 45 -24.13 -8.84 -31.44
C GLY A 45 -24.30 -10.07 -30.54
N ASP A 46 -24.26 -11.26 -31.14
CA ASP A 46 -24.32 -12.53 -30.44
C ASP A 46 -22.93 -13.12 -30.07
N LYS A 47 -21.86 -12.38 -30.39
CA LYS A 47 -20.48 -12.78 -30.10
C LYS A 47 -19.94 -12.07 -28.89
N ALA A 48 -19.23 -12.82 -28.05
CA ALA A 48 -18.50 -12.31 -26.91
C ALA A 48 -16.99 -12.55 -27.08
N SER A 49 -16.18 -11.51 -26.86
CA SER A 49 -14.75 -11.65 -26.66
C SER A 49 -14.52 -11.94 -25.17
N ILE A 50 -13.85 -13.04 -24.89
CA ILE A 50 -13.66 -13.60 -23.57
C ILE A 50 -12.18 -13.66 -23.28
N GLN A 51 -11.77 -13.09 -22.16
CA GLN A 51 -10.43 -13.23 -21.65
C GLN A 51 -10.37 -14.38 -20.64
N VAL A 52 -9.52 -15.36 -20.91
CA VAL A 52 -9.37 -16.53 -20.05
C VAL A 52 -8.24 -16.29 -19.05
N TYR A 53 -8.52 -16.59 -17.78
CA TYR A 53 -7.59 -16.44 -16.66
C TYR A 53 -6.60 -17.60 -16.51
N GLU A 54 -6.66 -18.56 -17.39
CA GLU A 54 -5.85 -19.77 -17.39
C GLU A 54 -5.21 -19.97 -18.76
N GLU A 55 -4.28 -20.91 -18.86
CA GLU A 55 -3.64 -21.24 -20.12
C GLU A 55 -4.61 -21.89 -21.11
N THR A 56 -4.67 -21.38 -22.32
CA THR A 56 -5.63 -21.76 -23.37
C THR A 56 -5.07 -22.75 -24.40
N SER A 57 -3.83 -23.24 -24.21
CA SER A 57 -3.21 -24.19 -25.13
C SER A 57 -4.08 -25.44 -25.30
N GLY A 58 -4.33 -25.83 -26.57
CA GLY A 58 -5.15 -26.98 -26.91
C GLY A 58 -6.65 -26.74 -26.98
N LEU A 59 -7.14 -25.49 -26.75
CA LEU A 59 -8.52 -25.13 -27.02
C LEU A 59 -8.74 -24.92 -28.53
N GLY A 60 -9.92 -25.27 -29.01
CA GLY A 60 -10.29 -25.15 -30.41
C GLY A 60 -11.73 -24.66 -30.64
N PRO A 61 -12.03 -24.25 -31.90
CA PRO A 61 -13.39 -23.90 -32.30
C PRO A 61 -14.36 -25.06 -32.05
N GLY A 62 -15.60 -24.70 -31.69
CA GLY A 62 -16.69 -25.65 -31.43
C GLY A 62 -16.80 -26.10 -29.97
N GLU A 63 -15.82 -25.82 -29.11
CA GLU A 63 -15.90 -26.14 -27.69
C GLU A 63 -16.94 -25.26 -26.96
N PRO A 64 -17.56 -25.77 -25.89
CA PRO A 64 -18.66 -25.09 -25.21
C PRO A 64 -18.15 -23.90 -24.37
N VAL A 65 -19.01 -22.87 -24.26
CA VAL A 65 -18.83 -21.76 -23.33
C VAL A 65 -20.12 -21.58 -22.54
N GLU A 66 -20.03 -21.59 -21.22
CA GLU A 66 -21.17 -21.46 -20.30
C GLU A 66 -21.03 -20.19 -19.47
N SER A 67 -22.05 -19.33 -19.49
CA SER A 67 -22.10 -18.16 -18.60
C SER A 67 -22.51 -18.57 -17.19
N THR A 68 -21.85 -17.95 -16.19
CA THR A 68 -22.27 -18.07 -14.79
C THR A 68 -23.37 -17.09 -14.43
N GLY A 69 -23.66 -16.10 -15.29
CA GLY A 69 -24.62 -15.01 -15.05
C GLY A 69 -24.19 -14.03 -13.96
N ALA A 70 -22.94 -14.05 -13.53
CA ALA A 70 -22.41 -13.19 -12.49
C ALA A 70 -21.00 -12.68 -12.86
N PRO A 71 -20.65 -11.44 -12.48
CA PRO A 71 -19.31 -10.89 -12.70
C PRO A 71 -18.26 -11.55 -11.80
N LEU A 72 -16.98 -11.36 -12.14
CA LEU A 72 -15.88 -11.80 -11.30
C LEU A 72 -16.03 -11.19 -9.91
N SER A 73 -16.17 -12.06 -8.92
CA SER A 73 -16.44 -11.67 -7.54
C SER A 73 -15.48 -12.38 -6.59
N VAL A 74 -15.12 -11.69 -5.52
CA VAL A 74 -14.36 -12.26 -4.42
C VAL A 74 -15.29 -12.77 -3.33
N GLU A 75 -14.86 -13.80 -2.64
CA GLU A 75 -15.46 -14.31 -1.42
C GLU A 75 -14.90 -13.55 -0.22
N LEU A 76 -15.78 -13.00 0.59
CA LEU A 76 -15.45 -12.17 1.74
C LEU A 76 -16.03 -12.80 3.01
N GLY A 77 -15.15 -13.09 3.95
CA GLY A 77 -15.51 -13.77 5.20
C GLY A 77 -14.28 -14.20 5.99
N PRO A 78 -14.47 -14.80 7.19
CA PRO A 78 -13.39 -15.36 7.98
C PRO A 78 -12.55 -16.38 7.19
N GLY A 79 -11.21 -16.26 7.29
CA GLY A 79 -10.26 -17.09 6.54
C GLY A 79 -9.52 -16.32 5.45
N LEU A 80 -9.74 -15.01 5.31
CA LEU A 80 -8.98 -14.13 4.44
C LEU A 80 -7.57 -13.86 4.98
N ILE A 81 -7.46 -13.61 6.28
CA ILE A 81 -6.18 -13.32 6.95
C ILE A 81 -5.29 -14.58 6.93
N GLU A 82 -3.99 -14.39 6.79
CA GLU A 82 -2.96 -15.42 6.63
C GLU A 82 -3.05 -16.19 5.31
N SER A 83 -4.01 -15.84 4.43
CA SER A 83 -4.19 -16.53 3.16
C SER A 83 -3.33 -15.94 2.05
N ILE A 84 -2.94 -16.82 1.13
CA ILE A 84 -2.20 -16.49 -0.09
C ILE A 84 -3.07 -16.88 -1.28
N PHE A 85 -3.49 -15.88 -2.03
CA PHE A 85 -4.34 -16.03 -3.21
C PHE A 85 -3.61 -15.69 -4.50
N ASP A 86 -4.11 -16.20 -5.60
CA ASP A 86 -3.76 -15.67 -6.92
C ASP A 86 -4.65 -14.46 -7.31
N GLY A 87 -4.48 -13.96 -8.54
CA GLY A 87 -5.18 -12.76 -9.02
C GLY A 87 -6.70 -12.87 -9.07
N ILE A 88 -7.27 -14.08 -9.09
CA ILE A 88 -8.72 -14.35 -9.06
C ILE A 88 -9.19 -15.04 -7.79
N GLN A 89 -8.43 -14.86 -6.72
CA GLN A 89 -8.69 -15.40 -5.37
C GLN A 89 -8.69 -16.93 -5.29
N ARG A 90 -7.91 -17.65 -6.09
CA ARG A 90 -7.67 -19.07 -5.84
C ARG A 90 -6.67 -19.24 -4.69
N PRO A 91 -6.94 -20.10 -3.69
CA PRO A 91 -6.05 -20.28 -2.53
C PRO A 91 -4.83 -21.13 -2.91
N LEU A 92 -3.66 -20.48 -3.08
CA LEU A 92 -2.45 -21.12 -3.62
C LEU A 92 -1.91 -22.21 -2.71
N THR A 93 -1.96 -22.06 -1.39
CA THR A 93 -1.51 -23.06 -0.44
C THR A 93 -2.36 -24.34 -0.54
N VAL A 94 -3.69 -24.20 -0.58
CA VAL A 94 -4.62 -25.33 -0.71
C VAL A 94 -4.44 -26.05 -2.06
N ILE A 95 -4.20 -25.29 -3.13
CA ILE A 95 -3.93 -25.86 -4.46
C ILE A 95 -2.62 -26.65 -4.43
N ALA A 96 -1.56 -26.10 -3.85
CA ALA A 96 -0.27 -26.76 -3.75
C ALA A 96 -0.34 -28.07 -2.95
N GLU A 97 -1.11 -28.09 -1.87
CA GLU A 97 -1.32 -29.29 -1.05
C GLU A 97 -2.11 -30.40 -1.80
N LYS A 98 -3.13 -30.01 -2.57
CA LYS A 98 -4.02 -30.98 -3.24
C LYS A 98 -3.53 -31.45 -4.60
N TYR A 99 -2.91 -30.55 -5.37
CA TYR A 99 -2.57 -30.77 -6.79
C TYR A 99 -1.06 -30.67 -7.09
N GLY A 100 -0.25 -30.34 -6.07
CA GLY A 100 1.21 -30.18 -6.22
C GLY A 100 1.63 -28.76 -6.61
N MET A 101 2.92 -28.59 -6.91
CA MET A 101 3.57 -27.29 -7.11
C MET A 101 3.12 -26.53 -8.37
N HIS A 102 2.36 -27.15 -9.27
CA HIS A 102 1.88 -26.50 -10.49
C HIS A 102 0.36 -26.32 -10.46
N ILE A 103 -0.11 -25.13 -10.82
CA ILE A 103 -1.54 -24.84 -10.94
C ILE A 103 -2.07 -25.60 -12.16
N THR A 104 -2.86 -26.65 -11.93
CA THR A 104 -3.51 -27.42 -12.97
C THR A 104 -4.69 -26.64 -13.52
N ARG A 105 -4.94 -26.74 -14.84
CA ARG A 105 -6.07 -26.06 -15.51
C ARG A 105 -7.40 -26.57 -14.99
N GLY A 106 -8.39 -25.65 -14.89
CA GLY A 106 -9.76 -25.97 -14.50
C GLY A 106 -9.91 -26.41 -13.05
N VAL A 107 -8.92 -26.14 -12.19
CA VAL A 107 -9.02 -26.42 -10.76
C VAL A 107 -10.06 -25.53 -10.11
N GLU A 108 -11.11 -26.16 -9.61
CA GLU A 108 -12.16 -25.50 -8.81
C GLU A 108 -11.93 -25.82 -7.32
N VAL A 109 -11.44 -24.82 -6.59
CA VAL A 109 -11.28 -24.87 -5.13
C VAL A 109 -11.99 -23.63 -4.57
N PRO A 110 -12.83 -23.77 -3.52
CA PRO A 110 -13.40 -22.62 -2.85
C PRO A 110 -12.32 -21.68 -2.35
N SER A 111 -12.51 -20.38 -2.54
CA SER A 111 -11.52 -19.37 -2.13
C SER A 111 -11.29 -19.38 -0.62
N LEU A 112 -12.36 -19.61 0.16
CA LEU A 112 -12.31 -19.73 1.61
C LEU A 112 -12.66 -21.15 2.05
N ASN A 113 -12.07 -21.61 3.14
CA ASN A 113 -12.28 -22.95 3.68
C ASN A 113 -13.71 -23.13 4.20
N ARG A 114 -14.50 -24.03 3.58
CA ARG A 114 -15.89 -24.30 3.93
C ARG A 114 -16.05 -25.19 5.16
N GLU A 115 -15.02 -25.97 5.48
CA GLU A 115 -15.09 -26.97 6.55
C GLU A 115 -14.64 -26.42 7.91
N LYS A 116 -13.90 -25.30 7.89
CA LYS A 116 -13.42 -24.66 9.12
C LYS A 116 -14.59 -24.10 9.93
N GLU A 117 -14.62 -24.45 11.20
CA GLU A 117 -15.58 -23.94 12.17
C GLU A 117 -15.04 -22.70 12.87
N TRP A 118 -15.93 -21.74 13.10
CA TRP A 118 -15.64 -20.44 13.69
C TRP A 118 -16.58 -20.18 14.87
N GLY A 119 -16.07 -19.63 15.95
CA GLY A 119 -16.86 -19.18 17.09
C GLY A 119 -17.56 -17.85 16.76
N PHE A 120 -18.77 -17.89 16.27
CA PHE A 120 -19.56 -16.68 16.00
C PHE A 120 -20.16 -16.16 17.29
N GLU A 121 -19.86 -14.91 17.64
CA GLU A 121 -20.44 -14.16 18.73
C GLU A 121 -21.45 -13.15 18.21
N ALA A 122 -22.72 -13.28 18.61
CA ALA A 122 -23.79 -12.37 18.19
C ALA A 122 -23.71 -11.05 18.97
N LEU A 123 -23.76 -9.92 18.26
CA LEU A 123 -23.75 -8.56 18.82
C LEU A 123 -25.11 -7.86 18.75
N VAL A 124 -26.08 -8.45 18.04
CA VAL A 124 -27.44 -7.93 17.90
C VAL A 124 -28.45 -8.94 18.46
N LYS A 125 -29.65 -8.45 18.78
CA LYS A 125 -30.74 -9.24 19.35
C LYS A 125 -31.96 -9.26 18.42
N PRO A 126 -32.84 -10.25 18.53
CA PRO A 126 -34.13 -10.22 17.85
C PRO A 126 -34.88 -8.93 18.18
N GLY A 127 -35.45 -8.29 17.15
CA GLY A 127 -36.12 -6.98 17.24
C GLY A 127 -35.23 -5.78 16.88
N ASP A 128 -33.90 -5.93 16.83
CA ASP A 128 -33.00 -4.84 16.43
C ASP A 128 -33.17 -4.53 14.94
N LYS A 129 -33.21 -3.22 14.62
CA LYS A 129 -33.23 -2.75 13.23
C LYS A 129 -31.82 -2.70 12.67
N VAL A 130 -31.63 -3.24 11.48
CA VAL A 130 -30.36 -3.31 10.80
C VAL A 130 -30.47 -2.83 9.35
N THR A 131 -29.36 -2.33 8.85
CA THR A 131 -29.19 -1.93 7.45
C THR A 131 -27.91 -2.53 6.88
N GLY A 132 -27.73 -2.48 5.57
CA GLY A 132 -26.49 -2.93 4.95
C GLY A 132 -25.27 -2.29 5.61
N GLY A 133 -24.29 -3.12 6.01
CA GLY A 133 -23.09 -2.70 6.72
C GLY A 133 -23.19 -2.72 8.26
N THR A 134 -24.39 -2.90 8.84
CA THR A 134 -24.52 -3.09 10.31
C THR A 134 -23.78 -4.34 10.76
N ILE A 135 -22.95 -4.23 11.80
CA ILE A 135 -22.26 -5.38 12.40
C ILE A 135 -23.26 -6.19 13.21
N ILE A 136 -23.40 -7.46 12.89
CA ILE A 136 -24.34 -8.39 13.56
C ILE A 136 -23.62 -9.37 14.49
N GLY A 137 -22.33 -9.54 14.33
CA GLY A 137 -21.52 -10.43 15.14
C GLY A 137 -20.04 -10.33 14.80
N GLN A 138 -19.27 -11.12 15.48
CA GLN A 138 -17.81 -11.15 15.31
C GLN A 138 -17.25 -12.56 15.46
N VAL A 139 -16.05 -12.75 14.89
CA VAL A 139 -15.28 -13.99 14.94
C VAL A 139 -13.82 -13.63 15.18
N GLN A 140 -13.14 -14.29 16.12
CA GLN A 140 -11.69 -14.15 16.25
C GLN A 140 -11.00 -14.92 15.10
N GLU A 141 -10.52 -14.20 14.10
CA GLU A 141 -9.91 -14.81 12.91
C GLU A 141 -8.42 -15.14 13.11
N SER A 142 -7.67 -14.23 13.70
CA SER A 142 -6.27 -14.43 14.09
C SER A 142 -6.03 -13.91 15.51
N ALA A 143 -4.81 -14.04 16.03
CA ALA A 143 -4.46 -13.52 17.35
C ALA A 143 -4.68 -11.99 17.48
N VAL A 144 -4.65 -11.26 16.36
CA VAL A 144 -4.70 -9.79 16.32
C VAL A 144 -5.88 -9.22 15.56
N VAL A 145 -6.66 -10.05 14.86
CA VAL A 145 -7.79 -9.61 14.01
C VAL A 145 -9.09 -10.22 14.46
N GLU A 146 -10.02 -9.35 14.82
CA GLU A 146 -11.42 -9.66 15.07
C GLU A 146 -12.21 -9.40 13.77
N HIS A 147 -12.73 -10.48 13.19
CA HIS A 147 -13.50 -10.40 11.96
C HIS A 147 -14.95 -10.03 12.26
N ARG A 148 -15.38 -8.88 11.82
CA ARG A 148 -16.73 -8.36 12.06
C ARG A 148 -17.67 -8.77 10.94
N ILE A 149 -18.74 -9.49 11.29
CA ILE A 149 -19.73 -9.95 10.33
C ILE A 149 -20.80 -8.87 10.15
N MET A 150 -20.97 -8.45 8.90
CA MET A 150 -21.85 -7.33 8.53
C MET A 150 -23.04 -7.81 7.72
N VAL A 151 -24.16 -7.09 7.85
CA VAL A 151 -25.31 -7.27 6.96
C VAL A 151 -24.89 -6.94 5.52
N PRO A 152 -25.17 -7.81 4.53
CA PRO A 152 -24.88 -7.53 3.13
C PRO A 152 -25.56 -6.25 2.64
N HIS A 153 -24.90 -5.54 1.71
CA HIS A 153 -25.49 -4.35 1.10
C HIS A 153 -26.80 -4.67 0.37
N GLY A 154 -27.79 -3.79 0.54
CA GLY A 154 -29.12 -3.96 -0.06
C GLY A 154 -30.12 -4.73 0.81
N ILE A 155 -29.69 -5.23 1.96
CA ILE A 155 -30.58 -5.85 2.96
C ILE A 155 -30.77 -4.86 4.11
N SER A 156 -32.03 -4.61 4.49
CA SER A 156 -32.39 -3.83 5.66
C SER A 156 -33.69 -4.35 6.23
N GLY A 157 -33.83 -4.29 7.55
CA GLY A 157 -35.03 -4.82 8.23
C GLY A 157 -34.81 -5.01 9.72
N GLU A 158 -35.50 -5.98 10.27
CA GLU A 158 -35.47 -6.34 11.68
C GLU A 158 -34.87 -7.72 11.87
N ILE A 159 -33.99 -7.90 12.85
CA ILE A 159 -33.43 -9.20 13.22
C ILE A 159 -34.54 -10.11 13.76
N VAL A 160 -34.77 -11.22 13.08
CA VAL A 160 -35.70 -12.27 13.54
C VAL A 160 -34.95 -13.23 14.48
N LYS A 161 -33.73 -13.61 14.11
CA LYS A 161 -32.91 -14.54 14.85
C LYS A 161 -31.42 -14.19 14.67
N CYS A 162 -30.66 -14.15 15.76
CA CYS A 162 -29.20 -14.09 15.76
C CYS A 162 -28.71 -14.66 17.10
N GLU A 163 -27.91 -15.71 17.07
CA GLU A 163 -27.44 -16.41 18.28
C GLU A 163 -25.96 -16.75 18.14
N SER A 164 -25.21 -16.59 19.24
CA SER A 164 -23.83 -17.03 19.32
C SER A 164 -23.73 -18.54 19.20
N LYS A 165 -22.89 -19.02 18.30
CA LYS A 165 -22.68 -20.45 18.07
C LYS A 165 -21.38 -20.73 17.33
N VAL A 166 -20.95 -21.98 17.36
CA VAL A 166 -19.94 -22.47 16.44
C VAL A 166 -20.60 -22.73 15.09
N ALA A 167 -20.07 -22.15 14.02
CA ALA A 167 -20.67 -22.22 12.69
C ALA A 167 -19.58 -22.23 11.60
N ARG A 168 -19.92 -22.80 10.45
CA ARG A 168 -19.12 -22.73 9.23
C ARG A 168 -19.49 -21.48 8.43
N LEU A 169 -18.68 -21.13 7.44
CA LEU A 169 -18.91 -19.93 6.62
C LEU A 169 -20.29 -19.87 5.95
N THR A 170 -20.84 -21.02 5.58
CA THR A 170 -22.11 -21.15 4.86
C THR A 170 -23.30 -21.41 5.77
N ASP A 171 -23.10 -21.57 7.07
CA ASP A 171 -24.18 -21.75 8.01
C ASP A 171 -24.91 -20.42 8.26
N VAL A 172 -26.23 -20.48 8.41
CA VAL A 172 -27.05 -19.31 8.72
C VAL A 172 -26.75 -18.85 10.14
N VAL A 173 -26.26 -17.64 10.31
CA VAL A 173 -25.94 -17.04 11.61
C VAL A 173 -26.94 -16.01 12.08
N ALA A 174 -27.67 -15.40 11.14
CA ALA A 174 -28.76 -14.48 11.43
C ALA A 174 -29.86 -14.54 10.37
N VAL A 175 -31.05 -14.09 10.73
CA VAL A 175 -32.20 -13.93 9.82
C VAL A 175 -32.72 -12.51 9.96
N VAL A 176 -32.86 -11.80 8.85
CA VAL A 176 -33.38 -10.42 8.77
C VAL A 176 -34.70 -10.46 8.00
N ARG A 177 -35.76 -9.88 8.56
CA ARG A 177 -37.04 -9.67 7.87
C ARG A 177 -37.10 -8.25 7.36
N ASP A 178 -37.25 -8.11 6.04
CA ASP A 178 -37.35 -6.78 5.41
C ASP A 178 -38.77 -6.17 5.59
N GLU A 179 -38.95 -4.92 5.14
CA GLU A 179 -40.22 -4.18 5.22
C GLU A 179 -41.36 -4.87 4.42
N LYS A 180 -41.03 -5.75 3.48
CA LYS A 180 -41.98 -6.51 2.68
C LYS A 180 -42.37 -7.86 3.33
N GLY A 181 -41.76 -8.14 4.50
CA GLY A 181 -41.98 -9.39 5.23
C GLY A 181 -41.18 -10.58 4.69
N VAL A 182 -40.21 -10.35 3.78
CA VAL A 182 -39.32 -11.39 3.26
C VAL A 182 -38.21 -11.63 4.26
N GLU A 183 -37.94 -12.89 4.56
CA GLU A 183 -36.84 -13.30 5.43
C GLU A 183 -35.56 -13.56 4.61
N HIS A 184 -34.46 -12.92 5.00
CA HIS A 184 -33.16 -13.09 4.41
C HIS A 184 -32.25 -13.83 5.39
N GLU A 185 -31.80 -14.99 5.00
CA GLU A 185 -30.83 -15.79 5.74
C GLU A 185 -29.41 -15.22 5.51
N LEU A 186 -28.73 -14.87 6.59
CA LEU A 186 -27.39 -14.32 6.55
C LEU A 186 -26.36 -15.35 7.02
N THR A 187 -25.28 -15.46 6.25
CA THR A 187 -24.12 -16.30 6.56
C THR A 187 -22.90 -15.42 6.82
N MET A 188 -21.79 -16.00 7.25
CA MET A 188 -20.53 -15.28 7.39
C MET A 188 -19.81 -15.02 6.06
N LEU A 189 -20.32 -15.59 4.97
CA LEU A 189 -19.76 -15.46 3.63
C LEU A 189 -20.55 -14.44 2.80
N GLN A 190 -19.83 -13.49 2.22
CA GLN A 190 -20.36 -12.55 1.22
C GLN A 190 -19.61 -12.71 -0.09
N LYS A 191 -20.22 -12.33 -1.21
CA LYS A 191 -19.58 -12.19 -2.52
C LYS A 191 -19.70 -10.75 -2.98
N TRP A 192 -18.62 -10.21 -3.55
CA TRP A 192 -18.62 -8.85 -4.08
C TRP A 192 -17.89 -8.77 -5.42
N PRO A 193 -18.48 -8.11 -6.44
CA PRO A 193 -17.84 -7.91 -7.73
C PRO A 193 -16.56 -7.07 -7.62
N VAL A 194 -15.43 -7.57 -8.11
CA VAL A 194 -14.12 -6.92 -7.93
C VAL A 194 -14.02 -5.56 -8.61
N ARG A 195 -14.71 -5.38 -9.75
CA ARG A 195 -14.66 -4.12 -10.51
C ARG A 195 -15.58 -3.04 -9.96
N ARG A 196 -16.35 -3.34 -8.93
CA ARG A 196 -17.25 -2.39 -8.28
C ARG A 196 -16.75 -2.04 -6.90
N GLY A 197 -16.49 -0.74 -6.66
CA GLY A 197 -16.15 -0.25 -5.32
C GLY A 197 -17.25 -0.53 -4.30
N ARG A 198 -16.88 -0.84 -3.07
CA ARG A 198 -17.83 -1.06 -1.98
C ARG A 198 -18.34 0.29 -1.48
N PRO A 199 -19.65 0.44 -1.24
CA PRO A 199 -20.24 1.71 -0.84
C PRO A 199 -19.86 2.08 0.61
N TYR A 200 -19.91 3.36 0.88
CA TYR A 200 -19.69 3.99 2.19
C TYR A 200 -20.70 5.11 2.39
N ALA A 201 -20.87 5.59 3.62
CA ALA A 201 -21.80 6.67 3.91
C ALA A 201 -21.23 8.03 3.49
N GLU A 202 -19.98 8.31 3.85
CA GLU A 202 -19.30 9.57 3.54
C GLU A 202 -17.80 9.36 3.34
N LYS A 203 -17.19 10.09 2.41
CA LYS A 203 -15.73 10.12 2.23
C LYS A 203 -15.16 11.28 3.05
N LEU A 204 -14.19 10.97 3.90
CA LEU A 204 -13.59 11.94 4.81
C LEU A 204 -12.30 12.51 4.22
N ALA A 205 -12.04 13.79 4.53
CA ALA A 205 -10.73 14.38 4.27
C ALA A 205 -9.69 13.78 5.25
N PRO A 206 -8.52 13.34 4.78
CA PRO A 206 -7.46 12.84 5.65
C PRO A 206 -6.96 13.97 6.57
N LYS A 207 -6.88 13.72 7.89
CA LYS A 207 -6.45 14.69 8.91
C LYS A 207 -5.30 14.21 9.79
N ALA A 208 -4.96 12.93 9.73
CA ALA A 208 -3.89 12.33 10.50
C ALA A 208 -2.89 11.62 9.57
N PRO A 209 -1.59 11.62 9.88
CA PRO A 209 -0.62 10.87 9.12
C PRO A 209 -0.77 9.36 9.37
N MET A 210 -0.35 8.56 8.40
CA MET A 210 0.00 7.18 8.63
C MET A 210 1.48 7.16 9.00
N VAL A 211 1.78 7.06 10.30
CA VAL A 211 3.16 7.06 10.80
C VAL A 211 3.86 5.79 10.35
N THR A 212 5.05 5.92 9.82
CA THR A 212 5.81 4.81 9.24
C THR A 212 7.09 4.47 10.00
N GLY A 213 7.54 5.36 10.89
CA GLY A 213 8.83 5.23 11.56
C GLY A 213 10.04 5.45 10.64
N GLN A 214 9.79 5.78 9.38
CA GLN A 214 10.82 6.12 8.40
C GLN A 214 10.99 7.64 8.35
N ARG A 215 12.17 8.15 8.78
CA ARG A 215 12.41 9.59 8.95
C ARG A 215 12.18 10.41 7.70
N VAL A 216 12.64 9.91 6.55
CA VAL A 216 12.45 10.61 5.26
C VAL A 216 10.97 10.73 4.89
N ILE A 217 10.17 9.72 5.21
CA ILE A 217 8.74 9.70 4.94
C ILE A 217 8.01 10.59 5.93
N ASP A 218 8.07 10.27 7.21
CA ASP A 218 7.25 10.92 8.24
C ASP A 218 7.55 12.42 8.35
N THR A 219 8.82 12.81 8.19
CA THR A 219 9.22 14.22 8.32
C THR A 219 9.05 15.00 7.02
N PHE A 220 9.58 14.50 5.90
CA PHE A 220 9.64 15.30 4.67
C PHE A 220 8.48 15.02 3.72
N PHE A 221 8.04 13.77 3.60
CA PHE A 221 7.04 13.35 2.60
C PHE A 221 5.94 12.49 3.22
N PRO A 222 5.23 12.99 4.25
CA PRO A 222 4.24 12.18 4.97
C PRO A 222 3.07 11.79 4.08
N ILE A 223 2.59 10.57 4.30
CA ILE A 223 1.31 10.09 3.77
C ILE A 223 0.25 10.19 4.86
N ALA A 224 -0.95 10.60 4.47
CA ALA A 224 -2.08 10.59 5.39
C ALA A 224 -2.68 9.18 5.54
N SER A 225 -3.27 8.89 6.69
CA SER A 225 -4.12 7.71 6.86
C SER A 225 -5.32 7.81 5.91
N GLY A 226 -5.47 6.86 5.01
CA GLY A 226 -6.38 6.95 3.87
C GLY A 226 -5.81 7.73 2.68
N GLY A 227 -4.50 7.96 2.64
CA GLY A 227 -3.82 8.63 1.55
C GLY A 227 -3.38 7.71 0.42
N VAL A 228 -2.86 8.31 -0.64
CA VAL A 228 -2.35 7.62 -1.83
C VAL A 228 -0.93 8.04 -2.14
N ALA A 229 -0.05 7.06 -2.33
CA ALA A 229 1.36 7.27 -2.61
C ALA A 229 1.86 6.39 -3.75
N ALA A 230 2.86 6.86 -4.46
CA ALA A 230 3.62 6.07 -5.42
C ALA A 230 5.10 6.00 -5.02
N VAL A 231 5.69 4.83 -5.25
CA VAL A 231 7.12 4.55 -5.06
C VAL A 231 7.72 4.21 -6.43
N PRO A 232 8.01 5.20 -7.26
CA PRO A 232 8.70 4.94 -8.52
C PRO A 232 10.20 4.77 -8.29
N GLY A 233 10.77 3.87 -9.04
CA GLY A 233 12.22 3.68 -9.02
C GLY A 233 12.69 2.59 -9.97
N PRO A 234 13.92 2.69 -10.46
CA PRO A 234 14.51 1.68 -11.32
C PRO A 234 14.70 0.36 -10.54
N PHE A 235 15.02 -0.68 -11.28
CA PHE A 235 15.37 -1.97 -10.69
C PHE A 235 16.59 -1.84 -9.75
N GLY A 236 16.54 -2.49 -8.59
CA GLY A 236 17.63 -2.46 -7.61
C GLY A 236 17.71 -1.18 -6.76
N SER A 237 16.77 -0.25 -6.87
CA SER A 237 16.73 0.97 -6.07
C SER A 237 16.19 0.79 -4.64
N GLY A 238 15.79 -0.44 -4.28
CA GLY A 238 15.28 -0.76 -2.94
C GLY A 238 13.78 -0.60 -2.75
N LYS A 239 12.97 -0.64 -3.84
CA LYS A 239 11.49 -0.58 -3.76
C LYS A 239 10.92 -1.59 -2.77
N THR A 240 11.29 -2.85 -2.91
CA THR A 240 10.82 -3.95 -2.06
C THR A 240 11.18 -3.73 -0.60
N VAL A 241 12.41 -3.25 -0.31
CA VAL A 241 12.82 -2.94 1.07
C VAL A 241 11.96 -1.82 1.67
N VAL A 242 11.69 -0.76 0.92
CA VAL A 242 10.80 0.32 1.38
C VAL A 242 9.41 -0.22 1.69
N GLN A 243 8.84 -1.04 0.80
CA GLN A 243 7.52 -1.64 1.01
C GLN A 243 7.50 -2.59 2.21
N HIS A 244 8.54 -3.40 2.44
CA HIS A 244 8.65 -4.27 3.61
C HIS A 244 8.75 -3.46 4.91
N GLN A 245 9.51 -2.36 4.92
CA GLN A 245 9.57 -1.47 6.07
C GLN A 245 8.21 -0.82 6.35
N LEU A 246 7.50 -0.38 5.32
CA LEU A 246 6.13 0.14 5.46
C LEU A 246 5.17 -0.94 5.96
N ALA A 247 5.24 -2.16 5.43
CA ALA A 247 4.43 -3.29 5.89
C ALA A 247 4.64 -3.60 7.37
N LYS A 248 5.89 -3.56 7.83
CA LYS A 248 6.26 -3.86 9.21
C LYS A 248 5.86 -2.76 10.19
N TRP A 249 6.10 -1.49 9.86
CA TRP A 249 6.11 -0.38 10.79
C TRP A 249 4.95 0.60 10.63
N ALA A 250 4.29 0.65 9.47
CA ALA A 250 3.22 1.60 9.25
C ALA A 250 2.06 1.42 10.26
N ASP A 251 1.48 2.54 10.67
CA ASP A 251 0.29 2.57 11.53
C ASP A 251 -0.96 2.14 10.72
N ALA A 252 -1.02 0.85 10.42
CA ALA A 252 -2.15 0.18 9.82
C ALA A 252 -2.51 -1.06 10.63
N ASP A 253 -3.80 -1.33 10.77
CA ASP A 253 -4.30 -2.51 11.49
C ASP A 253 -4.11 -3.77 10.64
N LEU A 254 -4.36 -3.66 9.34
CA LEU A 254 -4.34 -4.74 8.37
C LEU A 254 -3.56 -4.35 7.12
N LEU A 255 -2.97 -5.35 6.50
CA LEU A 255 -2.19 -5.22 5.29
C LEU A 255 -2.76 -6.12 4.18
N VAL A 256 -2.94 -5.56 3.01
CA VAL A 256 -3.17 -6.31 1.76
C VAL A 256 -1.99 -6.07 0.84
N TYR A 257 -1.23 -7.12 0.57
CA TYR A 257 -0.09 -7.04 -0.34
C TYR A 257 -0.44 -7.70 -1.66
N VAL A 258 -0.30 -6.98 -2.75
CA VAL A 258 -0.58 -7.44 -4.11
C VAL A 258 0.70 -7.47 -4.91
N GLY A 259 1.27 -8.66 -5.09
CA GLY A 259 2.33 -8.91 -6.05
C GLY A 259 1.74 -9.07 -7.44
N CYS A 260 1.84 -8.02 -8.26
CA CYS A 260 1.24 -7.97 -9.59
C CYS A 260 2.31 -8.06 -10.67
N GLY A 261 2.48 -9.24 -11.23
CA GLY A 261 3.42 -9.48 -12.33
C GLY A 261 4.91 -9.44 -11.95
N GLU A 262 5.21 -9.52 -10.66
CA GLU A 262 6.58 -9.57 -10.18
C GLU A 262 7.25 -10.93 -10.50
N ARG A 263 8.56 -10.95 -10.45
CA ARG A 263 9.32 -12.16 -10.72
C ARG A 263 9.06 -13.20 -9.64
N GLY A 264 9.06 -14.48 -10.02
CA GLY A 264 8.80 -15.58 -9.09
C GLY A 264 9.77 -15.61 -7.90
N ASN A 265 11.04 -15.24 -8.07
CA ASN A 265 12.01 -15.15 -6.98
C ASN A 265 11.67 -14.01 -6.00
N GLU A 266 11.31 -12.81 -6.48
CA GLU A 266 10.92 -11.68 -5.62
C GLU A 266 9.66 -12.01 -4.83
N MET A 267 8.68 -12.64 -5.46
CA MET A 267 7.48 -13.10 -4.77
C MET A 267 7.78 -14.21 -3.75
N THR A 268 8.71 -15.11 -4.05
CA THR A 268 9.16 -16.13 -3.11
C THR A 268 9.81 -15.51 -1.88
N ASP A 269 10.58 -14.43 -2.05
CA ASP A 269 11.19 -13.71 -0.94
C ASP A 269 10.11 -13.11 -0.04
N VAL A 270 9.09 -12.45 -0.61
CA VAL A 270 7.93 -11.93 0.17
C VAL A 270 7.23 -13.06 0.94
N LEU A 271 6.97 -14.19 0.29
CA LEU A 271 6.28 -15.34 0.89
C LEU A 271 7.09 -16.00 2.02
N ARG A 272 8.43 -15.89 2.00
CA ARG A 272 9.31 -16.37 3.08
C ARG A 272 9.48 -15.36 4.18
N GLU A 273 9.69 -14.10 3.84
CA GLU A 273 10.01 -13.05 4.80
C GLU A 273 8.80 -12.65 5.64
N PHE A 274 7.60 -12.52 5.06
CA PHE A 274 6.43 -12.06 5.79
C PHE A 274 6.04 -12.93 6.99
N PRO A 275 6.09 -14.27 6.92
CA PRO A 275 5.88 -15.11 8.10
C PRO A 275 6.95 -14.97 9.18
N GLU A 276 8.19 -14.61 8.80
CA GLU A 276 9.32 -14.43 9.71
C GLU A 276 9.36 -13.02 10.32
N LEU A 277 8.78 -12.03 9.64
CA LEU A 277 8.65 -10.68 10.17
C LEU A 277 7.62 -10.65 11.30
N HIS A 278 7.98 -9.98 12.39
CA HIS A 278 7.10 -9.79 13.53
C HIS A 278 6.61 -8.35 13.59
N ASP A 279 5.33 -8.18 13.89
CA ASP A 279 4.75 -6.88 14.17
C ASP A 279 5.30 -6.38 15.52
N PRO A 280 6.05 -5.27 15.55
CA PRO A 280 6.67 -4.79 16.76
C PRO A 280 5.67 -4.35 17.85
N ARG A 281 4.42 -4.11 17.48
CA ARG A 281 3.35 -3.72 18.42
C ARG A 281 2.75 -4.92 19.17
N THR A 282 2.66 -6.06 18.50
CA THR A 282 2.01 -7.27 19.05
C THR A 282 2.97 -8.41 19.34
N GLY A 283 4.17 -8.40 18.74
CA GLY A 283 5.11 -9.51 18.76
C GLY A 283 4.71 -10.71 17.90
N GLU A 284 3.55 -10.67 17.26
CA GLU A 284 3.05 -11.74 16.41
C GLU A 284 3.63 -11.63 14.99
N SER A 285 3.59 -12.74 14.25
CA SER A 285 3.96 -12.73 12.83
C SER A 285 3.14 -11.72 12.03
N LEU A 286 3.78 -11.00 11.11
CA LEU A 286 3.12 -10.03 10.23
C LEU A 286 1.97 -10.67 9.43
N MET A 287 2.08 -11.96 9.10
CA MET A 287 1.02 -12.72 8.43
C MET A 287 -0.30 -12.74 9.20
N LYS A 288 -0.26 -12.63 10.54
CA LYS A 288 -1.47 -12.60 11.40
C LYS A 288 -2.40 -11.41 11.12
N ARG A 289 -1.92 -10.41 10.39
CA ARG A 289 -2.70 -9.24 9.95
C ARG A 289 -2.60 -8.96 8.45
N THR A 290 -2.18 -9.96 7.66
CA THR A 290 -1.87 -9.77 6.24
C THR A 290 -2.68 -10.71 5.36
N VAL A 291 -3.11 -10.20 4.20
CA VAL A 291 -3.62 -10.97 3.06
C VAL A 291 -2.63 -10.79 1.91
N LEU A 292 -2.15 -11.88 1.34
CA LEU A 292 -1.23 -11.86 0.20
C LEU A 292 -1.97 -12.26 -1.08
N ILE A 293 -1.77 -11.48 -2.14
CA ILE A 293 -2.18 -11.83 -3.50
C ILE A 293 -0.92 -11.94 -4.34
N ALA A 294 -0.62 -13.14 -4.80
CA ALA A 294 0.58 -13.46 -5.55
C ALA A 294 0.20 -13.80 -7.00
N ASN A 295 0.49 -12.89 -7.92
CA ASN A 295 0.41 -13.12 -9.34
C ASN A 295 1.77 -12.83 -9.97
N THR A 296 2.51 -13.88 -10.29
CA THR A 296 3.85 -13.79 -10.86
C THR A 296 3.82 -13.51 -12.36
N SER A 297 4.96 -13.11 -12.92
CA SER A 297 5.09 -12.73 -14.34
C SER A 297 4.82 -13.85 -15.34
N ASP A 298 4.93 -15.10 -14.90
CA ASP A 298 4.65 -16.33 -15.68
C ASP A 298 3.18 -16.76 -15.61
N MET A 299 2.38 -16.17 -14.72
CA MET A 299 0.94 -16.40 -14.65
C MET A 299 0.18 -15.67 -15.77
N PRO A 300 -1.04 -16.10 -16.12
CA PRO A 300 -1.84 -15.50 -17.18
C PRO A 300 -2.07 -14.00 -17.00
N VAL A 301 -2.00 -13.26 -18.10
CA VAL A 301 -2.13 -11.79 -18.13
C VAL A 301 -3.45 -11.30 -17.55
N ALA A 302 -4.54 -12.00 -17.80
CA ALA A 302 -5.85 -11.68 -17.27
C ALA A 302 -5.90 -11.74 -15.74
N ALA A 303 -5.31 -12.77 -15.15
CA ALA A 303 -5.23 -12.90 -13.69
C ALA A 303 -4.36 -11.78 -13.08
N ARG A 304 -3.33 -11.34 -13.81
CA ARG A 304 -2.51 -10.19 -13.42
C ARG A 304 -3.34 -8.91 -13.39
N GLU A 305 -4.13 -8.67 -14.41
CA GLU A 305 -5.03 -7.51 -14.46
C GLU A 305 -6.06 -7.54 -13.32
N ALA A 306 -6.66 -8.69 -13.05
CA ALA A 306 -7.65 -8.86 -12.00
C ALA A 306 -7.08 -8.71 -10.58
N SER A 307 -5.80 -9.02 -10.36
CA SER A 307 -5.17 -9.06 -9.03
C SER A 307 -5.30 -7.75 -8.25
N ILE A 308 -5.19 -6.62 -8.91
CA ILE A 308 -5.33 -5.29 -8.31
C ILE A 308 -6.76 -5.08 -7.79
N TYR A 309 -7.76 -5.47 -8.58
CA TYR A 309 -9.17 -5.34 -8.17
C TYR A 309 -9.53 -6.30 -7.05
N THR A 310 -9.00 -7.52 -7.08
CA THR A 310 -9.15 -8.49 -5.99
C THR A 310 -8.60 -7.92 -4.68
N GLY A 311 -7.39 -7.37 -4.72
CA GLY A 311 -6.74 -6.78 -3.55
C GLY A 311 -7.49 -5.61 -2.97
N ILE A 312 -7.87 -4.64 -3.81
CA ILE A 312 -8.57 -3.44 -3.31
C ILE A 312 -9.97 -3.78 -2.78
N THR A 313 -10.66 -4.77 -3.34
CA THR A 313 -11.97 -5.21 -2.84
C THR A 313 -11.85 -5.85 -1.45
N ILE A 314 -10.84 -6.67 -1.22
CA ILE A 314 -10.56 -7.24 0.10
C ILE A 314 -10.21 -6.13 1.10
N ALA A 315 -9.40 -5.16 0.68
CA ALA A 315 -9.07 -4.00 1.52
C ALA A 315 -10.33 -3.18 1.89
N GLU A 316 -11.25 -2.95 0.96
CA GLU A 316 -12.51 -2.27 1.20
C GLU A 316 -13.41 -3.03 2.18
N TYR A 317 -13.41 -4.35 2.13
CA TYR A 317 -14.18 -5.18 3.05
C TYR A 317 -13.70 -5.01 4.50
N PHE A 318 -12.40 -5.01 4.74
CA PHE A 318 -11.83 -4.75 6.06
C PHE A 318 -11.98 -3.28 6.48
N ARG A 319 -11.87 -2.32 5.56
CA ARG A 319 -12.22 -0.91 5.81
C ARG A 319 -13.63 -0.78 6.35
N ASP A 320 -14.60 -1.49 5.75
CA ASP A 320 -16.00 -1.45 6.15
C ASP A 320 -16.22 -1.97 7.58
N MET A 321 -15.30 -2.78 8.12
CA MET A 321 -15.28 -3.18 9.53
C MET A 321 -14.74 -2.08 10.46
N GLY A 322 -14.22 -0.98 9.92
CA GLY A 322 -13.64 0.13 10.69
C GLY A 322 -12.13 0.03 10.89
N TYR A 323 -11.44 -0.84 10.17
CA TYR A 323 -9.99 -0.96 10.22
C TYR A 323 -9.27 0.08 9.37
N LYS A 324 -8.05 0.42 9.79
CA LYS A 324 -7.07 1.11 8.96
C LYS A 324 -6.33 0.07 8.13
N VAL A 325 -6.59 0.04 6.84
CA VAL A 325 -5.98 -0.93 5.92
C VAL A 325 -4.91 -0.23 5.09
N ALA A 326 -3.73 -0.85 4.97
CA ALA A 326 -2.74 -0.47 3.97
C ALA A 326 -2.79 -1.48 2.83
N ILE A 327 -2.93 -1.01 1.60
CA ILE A 327 -2.75 -1.84 0.41
C ILE A 327 -1.46 -1.45 -0.31
N MET A 328 -0.64 -2.44 -0.58
CA MET A 328 0.60 -2.29 -1.33
C MET A 328 0.50 -3.06 -2.63
N ALA A 329 0.69 -2.38 -3.75
CA ALA A 329 0.67 -2.97 -5.09
C ALA A 329 2.08 -2.94 -5.70
N ASP A 330 2.67 -4.09 -5.92
CA ASP A 330 3.99 -4.26 -6.51
C ASP A 330 3.90 -5.16 -7.76
N SER A 331 3.89 -4.63 -8.96
CA SER A 331 3.94 -3.21 -9.29
C SER A 331 2.77 -2.82 -10.20
N THR A 332 2.35 -1.58 -10.10
CA THR A 332 1.29 -1.04 -10.98
C THR A 332 1.75 -0.93 -12.44
N SER A 333 3.06 -0.86 -12.70
CA SER A 333 3.61 -0.91 -14.06
C SER A 333 3.33 -2.25 -14.75
N ARG A 334 3.44 -3.36 -14.02
CA ARG A 334 3.13 -4.68 -14.55
C ARG A 334 1.63 -4.88 -14.78
N TRP A 335 0.82 -4.26 -13.96
CA TRP A 335 -0.62 -4.18 -14.21
C TRP A 335 -0.94 -3.39 -15.49
N ALA A 336 -0.30 -2.24 -15.69
CA ALA A 336 -0.45 -1.46 -16.91
C ALA A 336 0.02 -2.22 -18.18
N GLU A 337 1.12 -2.98 -18.07
CA GLU A 337 1.56 -3.87 -19.16
C GLU A 337 0.50 -4.93 -19.49
N ALA A 338 -0.19 -5.49 -18.48
CA ALA A 338 -1.30 -6.40 -18.72
C ALA A 338 -2.44 -5.72 -19.48
N LEU A 339 -2.82 -4.49 -19.11
CA LEU A 339 -3.81 -3.70 -19.84
C LEU A 339 -3.40 -3.45 -21.28
N ARG A 340 -2.12 -3.14 -21.54
CA ARG A 340 -1.57 -2.94 -22.89
C ARG A 340 -1.66 -4.22 -23.73
N GLU A 341 -1.30 -5.36 -23.16
CA GLU A 341 -1.37 -6.64 -23.84
C GLU A 341 -2.81 -7.02 -24.19
N MET A 342 -3.75 -6.80 -23.28
CA MET A 342 -5.18 -7.06 -23.49
C MET A 342 -5.74 -6.18 -24.61
N SER A 343 -5.51 -4.88 -24.52
CA SER A 343 -5.95 -3.90 -25.53
C SER A 343 -5.39 -4.23 -26.91
N GLY A 344 -4.12 -4.62 -27.00
CA GLY A 344 -3.50 -5.04 -28.26
C GLY A 344 -4.14 -6.29 -28.87
N ARG A 345 -4.55 -7.26 -28.04
CA ARG A 345 -5.26 -8.48 -28.49
C ARG A 345 -6.69 -8.21 -28.95
N LEU A 346 -7.35 -7.20 -28.38
CA LEU A 346 -8.67 -6.72 -28.78
C LEU A 346 -8.61 -5.84 -30.04
N GLU A 347 -7.42 -5.57 -30.54
CA GLU A 347 -7.20 -4.67 -31.70
C GLU A 347 -7.76 -3.26 -31.44
N GLU A 348 -7.75 -2.81 -30.18
CA GLU A 348 -8.13 -1.45 -29.81
C GLU A 348 -7.10 -0.45 -30.34
N MET A 349 -7.55 0.78 -30.60
CA MET A 349 -6.63 1.84 -31.05
C MET A 349 -5.63 2.16 -29.93
N PRO A 350 -4.33 2.00 -30.18
CA PRO A 350 -3.32 2.27 -29.16
C PRO A 350 -3.17 3.76 -28.90
N GLY A 351 -2.98 4.12 -27.65
CA GLY A 351 -2.54 5.43 -27.21
C GLY A 351 -1.01 5.53 -27.18
N GLU A 352 -0.50 6.40 -26.33
CA GLU A 352 0.93 6.66 -26.14
C GLU A 352 1.67 5.38 -25.75
N GLU A 353 2.79 5.09 -26.38
CA GLU A 353 3.63 3.89 -26.20
C GLU A 353 2.86 2.56 -26.30
N GLY A 354 1.74 2.53 -27.03
CA GLY A 354 0.92 1.33 -27.20
C GLY A 354 0.02 0.99 -26.01
N TYR A 355 -0.07 1.85 -25.01
CA TYR A 355 -1.03 1.68 -23.91
C TYR A 355 -2.46 2.03 -24.37
N PRO A 356 -3.50 1.46 -23.72
CA PRO A 356 -4.87 1.84 -24.02
C PRO A 356 -5.15 3.29 -23.63
N ALA A 357 -6.01 3.98 -24.39
CA ALA A 357 -6.38 5.37 -24.13
C ALA A 357 -6.99 5.57 -22.72
N TYR A 358 -7.57 4.51 -22.13
CA TYR A 358 -8.17 4.52 -20.80
C TYR A 358 -7.19 4.17 -19.67
N LEU A 359 -5.89 4.07 -19.90
CA LEU A 359 -4.90 3.75 -18.88
C LEU A 359 -5.01 4.66 -17.65
N ALA A 360 -5.03 5.97 -17.86
CA ALA A 360 -5.13 6.94 -16.76
C ALA A 360 -6.41 6.77 -15.95
N SER A 361 -7.54 6.49 -16.60
CA SER A 361 -8.82 6.25 -15.93
C SER A 361 -8.78 5.00 -15.05
N ARG A 362 -8.14 3.92 -15.52
CA ARG A 362 -8.01 2.68 -14.74
C ARG A 362 -7.11 2.86 -13.52
N ILE A 363 -6.01 3.59 -13.67
CA ILE A 363 -5.14 3.94 -12.54
C ILE A 363 -5.90 4.81 -11.53
N ALA A 364 -6.67 5.79 -12.01
CA ALA A 364 -7.51 6.64 -11.16
C ALA A 364 -8.55 5.82 -10.39
N GLU A 365 -9.28 4.93 -11.05
CA GLU A 365 -10.26 4.04 -10.41
C GLU A 365 -9.67 3.24 -9.24
N PHE A 366 -8.45 2.73 -9.38
CA PHE A 366 -7.77 2.02 -8.30
C PHE A 366 -7.49 2.93 -7.10
N TYR A 367 -6.83 4.07 -7.33
CA TYR A 367 -6.46 4.98 -6.26
C TYR A 367 -7.67 5.70 -5.63
N GLU A 368 -8.75 5.94 -6.38
CA GLU A 368 -9.98 6.55 -5.87
C GLU A 368 -10.75 5.64 -4.89
N ARG A 369 -10.54 4.33 -4.96
CA ARG A 369 -11.10 3.37 -4.00
C ARG A 369 -10.41 3.44 -2.63
N ALA A 370 -9.21 3.99 -2.55
CA ALA A 370 -8.57 4.34 -1.30
C ALA A 370 -9.20 5.59 -0.67
N GLY A 371 -8.99 5.78 0.61
CA GLY A 371 -9.46 6.95 1.36
C GLY A 371 -9.93 6.59 2.75
N ALA A 372 -10.19 7.64 3.54
CA ALA A 372 -10.87 7.52 4.82
C ALA A 372 -12.37 7.73 4.63
N VAL A 373 -13.18 6.92 5.27
CA VAL A 373 -14.64 6.93 5.10
C VAL A 373 -15.37 6.75 6.42
N VAL A 374 -16.62 7.24 6.48
CA VAL A 374 -17.62 6.76 7.42
C VAL A 374 -18.28 5.53 6.78
N CYS A 375 -18.24 4.41 7.47
CA CYS A 375 -18.79 3.15 6.98
C CYS A 375 -20.32 3.17 7.01
N LEU A 376 -20.95 2.30 6.21
CA LEU A 376 -22.38 2.03 6.33
C LEU A 376 -22.67 1.27 7.63
N GLY A 377 -23.93 1.32 8.08
CA GLY A 377 -24.37 0.60 9.28
C GLY A 377 -24.93 1.50 10.38
N GLY A 378 -24.76 2.83 10.27
CA GLY A 378 -25.40 3.81 11.16
C GLY A 378 -24.75 3.98 12.54
N ASP A 379 -23.53 3.47 12.73
CA ASP A 379 -22.78 3.53 13.99
C ASP A 379 -21.58 4.51 13.94
N ASP A 380 -21.53 5.39 12.94
CA ASP A 380 -20.45 6.36 12.69
C ASP A 380 -19.02 5.75 12.65
N ARG A 381 -18.95 4.45 12.40
CA ARG A 381 -17.70 3.71 12.29
C ARG A 381 -16.85 4.26 11.14
N ARG A 382 -15.59 4.51 11.44
CA ARG A 382 -14.62 5.03 10.48
C ARG A 382 -13.62 3.97 10.11
N GLY A 383 -13.35 3.85 8.83
CA GLY A 383 -12.30 3.00 8.29
C GLY A 383 -11.50 3.73 7.23
N SER A 384 -10.32 3.23 6.92
CA SER A 384 -9.48 3.85 5.89
C SER A 384 -8.70 2.82 5.09
N ILE A 385 -8.40 3.19 3.83
CA ILE A 385 -7.45 2.47 2.98
C ILE A 385 -6.38 3.44 2.54
N SER A 386 -5.14 3.17 2.92
CA SER A 386 -3.96 3.86 2.39
C SER A 386 -3.39 3.01 1.25
N ALA A 387 -3.31 3.57 0.05
CA ALA A 387 -2.82 2.84 -1.12
C ALA A 387 -1.41 3.29 -1.51
N ILE A 388 -0.50 2.33 -1.61
CA ILE A 388 0.90 2.54 -1.99
C ILE A 388 1.19 1.68 -3.20
N GLY A 389 1.43 2.31 -4.35
CA GLY A 389 1.76 1.64 -5.59
C GLY A 389 3.23 1.77 -5.95
N ALA A 390 3.91 0.65 -6.15
CA ALA A 390 5.24 0.67 -6.75
C ALA A 390 5.12 0.89 -8.26
N VAL A 391 5.99 1.73 -8.79
CA VAL A 391 6.09 1.98 -10.22
C VAL A 391 7.51 1.64 -10.67
N SER A 392 7.64 0.89 -11.75
CA SER A 392 8.92 0.43 -12.29
C SER A 392 9.14 1.01 -13.69
N PRO A 393 9.50 2.31 -13.79
CA PRO A 393 9.68 2.94 -15.09
C PRO A 393 10.88 2.32 -15.82
N PRO A 394 10.74 1.97 -17.10
CA PRO A 394 11.84 1.45 -17.91
C PRO A 394 13.02 2.44 -17.94
N GLY A 395 14.22 1.94 -17.63
CA GLY A 395 15.41 2.82 -17.59
C GLY A 395 15.42 3.88 -16.48
N GLY A 396 14.42 3.88 -15.59
CA GLY A 396 14.24 4.93 -14.58
C GLY A 396 13.60 6.22 -15.09
N ASP A 397 13.09 6.21 -16.32
CA ASP A 397 12.47 7.37 -16.94
C ASP A 397 11.02 7.57 -16.47
N ILE A 398 10.81 8.53 -15.59
CA ILE A 398 9.48 8.88 -15.06
C ILE A 398 8.60 9.64 -16.05
N SER A 399 9.07 9.96 -17.25
CA SER A 399 8.26 10.60 -18.31
C SER A 399 7.38 9.61 -19.07
N GLU A 400 7.56 8.30 -18.83
CA GLU A 400 6.74 7.25 -19.46
C GLU A 400 5.26 7.31 -19.02
N PRO A 401 4.31 6.78 -19.84
CA PRO A 401 2.87 6.99 -19.65
C PRO A 401 2.32 6.53 -18.30
N VAL A 402 2.79 5.40 -17.76
CA VAL A 402 2.29 4.85 -16.48
C VAL A 402 2.70 5.73 -15.31
N SER A 403 3.98 6.15 -15.29
CA SER A 403 4.49 7.08 -14.28
C SER A 403 3.76 8.41 -14.34
N GLN A 404 3.60 8.98 -15.54
CA GLN A 404 2.91 10.25 -15.73
C GLN A 404 1.43 10.17 -15.33
N ALA A 405 0.72 9.10 -15.69
CA ALA A 405 -0.66 8.89 -15.26
C ALA A 405 -0.76 8.76 -13.73
N THR A 406 0.17 8.02 -13.12
CA THR A 406 0.21 7.84 -11.67
C THR A 406 0.48 9.16 -10.94
N LEU A 407 1.47 9.94 -11.38
CA LEU A 407 1.82 11.24 -10.80
C LEU A 407 0.67 12.25 -10.77
N ARG A 408 -0.23 12.20 -11.73
CA ARG A 408 -1.40 13.08 -11.79
C ARG A 408 -2.47 12.74 -10.73
N ILE A 409 -2.41 11.53 -10.18
CA ILE A 409 -3.46 10.99 -9.31
C ILE A 409 -2.98 10.93 -7.86
N VAL A 410 -1.76 10.45 -7.61
CA VAL A 410 -1.22 10.30 -6.26
C VAL A 410 -0.92 11.66 -5.62
N LYS A 411 -1.03 11.70 -4.30
CA LYS A 411 -0.72 12.89 -3.50
C LYS A 411 0.69 12.85 -2.93
N VAL A 412 1.30 11.69 -2.89
CA VAL A 412 2.66 11.49 -2.38
C VAL A 412 3.48 10.74 -3.41
N PHE A 413 4.69 11.21 -3.62
CA PHE A 413 5.65 10.64 -4.54
C PHE A 413 6.98 10.43 -3.81
N TRP A 414 7.40 9.19 -3.67
CA TRP A 414 8.68 8.80 -3.10
C TRP A 414 9.60 8.29 -4.21
N GLY A 415 10.24 9.21 -4.92
CA GLY A 415 11.14 8.89 -6.03
C GLY A 415 12.40 8.21 -5.55
N LEU A 416 12.66 6.97 -5.99
CA LEU A 416 13.87 6.24 -5.65
C LEU A 416 14.98 6.54 -6.66
N SER A 417 16.16 6.88 -6.14
CA SER A 417 17.35 7.23 -6.92
C SER A 417 18.35 6.09 -6.98
N SER A 418 18.75 5.69 -8.19
CA SER A 418 19.84 4.73 -8.38
C SER A 418 21.15 5.24 -7.80
N SER A 419 21.43 6.55 -7.89
CA SER A 419 22.67 7.15 -7.39
C SER A 419 22.79 7.03 -5.87
N LEU A 420 21.68 7.21 -5.14
CA LEU A 420 21.62 7.00 -3.69
C LEU A 420 21.79 5.51 -3.35
N ALA A 421 21.12 4.63 -4.09
CA ALA A 421 21.26 3.19 -3.90
C ALA A 421 22.71 2.70 -4.13
N TYR A 422 23.38 3.18 -5.17
CA TYR A 422 24.81 2.87 -5.42
C TYR A 422 25.73 3.37 -4.31
N LYS A 423 25.40 4.52 -3.69
CA LYS A 423 26.10 5.03 -2.51
C LYS A 423 25.73 4.30 -1.21
N ARG A 424 24.85 3.29 -1.29
CA ARG A 424 24.28 2.56 -0.15
C ARG A 424 23.54 3.46 0.85
N HIS A 425 22.99 4.55 0.36
CA HIS A 425 22.10 5.42 1.13
C HIS A 425 20.67 4.89 1.04
N PHE A 426 20.15 4.37 2.12
CA PHE A 426 18.81 3.82 2.20
C PHE A 426 18.03 4.48 3.36
N PRO A 427 16.69 4.65 3.21
CA PRO A 427 15.94 4.50 1.95
C PRO A 427 16.47 5.41 0.85
N ALA A 428 16.54 4.90 -0.39
CA ALA A 428 17.09 5.66 -1.51
C ALA A 428 16.10 6.69 -2.10
N ILE A 429 15.26 7.28 -1.23
CA ILE A 429 14.27 8.30 -1.59
C ILE A 429 14.97 9.62 -1.84
N ASP A 430 14.86 10.12 -3.06
CA ASP A 430 15.45 11.40 -3.46
C ASP A 430 14.60 12.55 -2.90
N TRP A 431 15.19 13.31 -2.00
CA TRP A 431 14.51 14.41 -1.29
C TRP A 431 14.29 15.65 -2.15
N LEU A 432 14.98 15.79 -3.29
CA LEU A 432 14.77 16.90 -4.22
C LEU A 432 13.66 16.61 -5.24
N GLN A 433 13.42 15.34 -5.56
CA GLN A 433 12.40 14.94 -6.52
C GLN A 433 11.08 14.51 -5.87
N SER A 434 11.13 14.07 -4.61
CA SER A 434 9.96 13.59 -3.89
C SER A 434 9.09 14.73 -3.38
N TYR A 435 7.79 14.46 -3.18
CA TYR A 435 6.86 15.43 -2.62
C TYR A 435 5.71 14.75 -1.86
N SER A 436 5.05 15.53 -0.99
CA SER A 436 3.78 15.19 -0.38
C SER A 436 2.84 16.39 -0.42
N LEU A 437 1.67 16.20 -1.01
CA LEU A 437 0.59 17.21 -1.01
C LEU A 437 -0.27 17.16 0.25
N TYR A 438 0.03 16.26 1.19
CA TYR A 438 -0.65 16.20 2.49
C TYR A 438 -0.05 17.14 3.54
N ILE A 439 1.12 17.70 3.32
CA ILE A 439 1.84 18.51 4.31
C ILE A 439 0.95 19.57 4.94
N SER A 440 0.29 20.39 4.13
CA SER A 440 -0.59 21.46 4.61
C SER A 440 -1.79 20.95 5.42
N ARG A 441 -2.32 19.79 5.10
CA ARG A 441 -3.44 19.16 5.81
C ARG A 441 -3.05 18.52 7.13
N LEU A 442 -1.79 18.11 7.25
CA LEU A 442 -1.26 17.42 8.42
C LEU A 442 -0.57 18.37 9.42
N GLN A 443 -0.40 19.65 9.07
CA GLN A 443 0.31 20.63 9.91
C GLN A 443 -0.27 20.73 11.31
N GLU A 444 -1.59 20.86 11.42
CA GLU A 444 -2.30 20.94 12.70
C GLU A 444 -2.04 19.68 13.55
N TRP A 445 -2.19 18.53 12.93
CA TRP A 445 -1.96 17.26 13.62
C TRP A 445 -0.52 17.14 14.18
N PHE A 446 0.49 17.48 13.38
CA PHE A 446 1.88 17.44 13.82
C PHE A 446 2.17 18.46 14.92
N SER A 447 1.59 19.67 14.81
CA SER A 447 1.75 20.69 15.85
C SER A 447 1.14 20.25 17.18
N ASP A 448 -0.01 19.60 17.15
CA ASP A 448 -0.74 19.18 18.36
C ASP A 448 -0.17 17.90 18.99
N ASN A 449 0.36 16.97 18.16
CA ASN A 449 0.75 15.64 18.63
C ASN A 449 2.27 15.43 18.75
N VAL A 450 3.08 16.29 18.11
CA VAL A 450 4.55 16.18 18.17
C VAL A 450 5.14 17.43 18.81
N SER A 451 5.10 18.56 18.10
CA SER A 451 5.57 19.86 18.60
C SER A 451 5.05 20.99 17.72
N PRO A 452 4.73 22.16 18.30
CA PRO A 452 4.42 23.37 17.53
C PRO A 452 5.53 23.78 16.54
N GLU A 453 6.79 23.43 16.84
CA GLU A 453 7.97 23.75 16.03
C GLU A 453 8.18 22.75 14.86
N TRP A 454 7.49 21.60 14.83
CA TRP A 454 7.71 20.54 13.85
C TRP A 454 7.74 21.04 12.41
N ASN A 455 6.70 21.81 12.04
CA ASN A 455 6.56 22.27 10.66
C ASN A 455 7.65 23.28 10.25
N GLU A 456 8.09 24.10 11.18
CA GLU A 456 9.18 25.06 10.96
C GLU A 456 10.53 24.35 10.79
N LEU A 457 10.85 23.41 11.69
CA LEU A 457 12.07 22.61 11.63
C LEU A 457 12.16 21.82 10.31
N ARG A 458 11.05 21.16 9.92
CA ARG A 458 10.97 20.46 8.65
C ARG A 458 11.27 21.40 7.47
N ALA A 459 10.67 22.60 7.46
CA ALA A 459 10.87 23.56 6.39
C ALA A 459 12.30 24.12 6.36
N LYS A 460 12.93 24.34 7.52
CA LYS A 460 14.33 24.73 7.64
C LYS A 460 15.27 23.64 7.10
N ALA A 461 15.06 22.39 7.50
CA ALA A 461 15.86 21.26 7.03
C ALA A 461 15.75 21.05 5.52
N MET A 462 14.56 21.18 4.94
CA MET A 462 14.38 21.08 3.49
C MET A 462 15.11 22.22 2.75
N ARG A 463 15.08 23.44 3.29
CA ARG A 463 15.86 24.55 2.73
C ARG A 463 17.36 24.26 2.72
N VAL A 464 17.91 23.75 3.82
CA VAL A 464 19.33 23.38 3.90
C VAL A 464 19.70 22.37 2.82
N LEU A 465 18.86 21.37 2.57
CA LEU A 465 19.09 20.39 1.50
C LEU A 465 18.98 20.99 0.08
N GLN A 466 18.11 21.98 -0.13
CA GLN A 466 18.02 22.70 -1.39
C GLN A 466 19.22 23.62 -1.61
N GLU A 467 19.63 24.38 -0.58
CA GLU A 467 20.84 25.22 -0.60
C GLU A 467 22.09 24.37 -0.86
N GLU A 468 22.19 23.17 -0.28
CA GLU A 468 23.29 22.24 -0.57
C GLU A 468 23.38 21.91 -2.06
N ALA A 469 22.26 21.68 -2.74
CA ALA A 469 22.26 21.38 -4.16
C ALA A 469 22.83 22.55 -4.99
N GLU A 470 22.41 23.78 -4.68
CA GLU A 470 22.90 25.00 -5.33
C GLU A 470 24.39 25.24 -5.03
N LEU A 471 24.82 25.08 -3.77
CA LEU A 471 26.22 25.24 -3.36
C LEU A 471 27.12 24.20 -4.01
N ASN A 472 26.67 22.96 -4.17
CA ASN A 472 27.42 21.91 -4.84
C ASN A 472 27.66 22.21 -6.33
N GLU A 473 26.73 22.87 -7.03
CA GLU A 473 26.98 23.37 -8.39
C GLU A 473 28.10 24.39 -8.42
N ILE A 474 28.11 25.33 -7.45
CA ILE A 474 29.20 26.32 -7.33
C ILE A 474 30.53 25.62 -7.03
N VAL A 475 30.55 24.67 -6.09
CA VAL A 475 31.77 23.91 -5.75
C VAL A 475 32.34 23.16 -6.94
N GLN A 476 31.49 22.57 -7.79
CA GLN A 476 31.93 21.88 -9.01
C GLN A 476 32.59 22.82 -10.04
N LEU A 477 32.15 24.07 -10.08
CA LEU A 477 32.66 25.04 -11.04
C LEU A 477 33.93 25.76 -10.57
N VAL A 478 33.99 26.18 -9.30
CA VAL A 478 35.04 27.10 -8.81
C VAL A 478 35.76 26.58 -7.55
N GLY A 479 35.37 25.43 -7.02
CA GLY A 479 35.96 24.82 -5.82
C GLY A 479 35.35 25.32 -4.50
N VAL A 480 35.58 24.55 -3.43
CA VAL A 480 35.00 24.82 -2.09
C VAL A 480 35.55 26.11 -1.47
N ASP A 481 36.73 26.52 -1.87
CA ASP A 481 37.39 27.71 -1.32
C ASP A 481 36.73 29.04 -1.75
N ALA A 482 35.88 29.00 -2.75
CA ALA A 482 35.06 30.13 -3.16
C ALA A 482 33.85 30.40 -2.25
N LEU A 483 33.49 29.44 -1.40
CA LEU A 483 32.36 29.57 -0.49
C LEU A 483 32.70 30.33 0.79
N SER A 484 31.69 31.06 1.29
CA SER A 484 31.79 31.68 2.63
C SER A 484 31.84 30.61 3.74
N TRP A 485 32.31 31.00 4.93
CA TRP A 485 32.32 30.09 6.08
C TRP A 485 30.94 29.57 6.44
N LYS A 486 29.90 30.39 6.32
CA LYS A 486 28.50 30.01 6.55
C LYS A 486 28.00 29.02 5.51
N ASP A 487 28.36 29.22 4.23
CA ASP A 487 27.97 28.26 3.17
C ASP A 487 28.64 26.89 3.39
N ARG A 488 29.92 26.90 3.81
CA ARG A 488 30.63 25.67 4.15
C ARG A 488 29.99 24.96 5.36
N LEU A 489 29.56 25.72 6.38
CA LEU A 489 28.81 25.16 7.52
C LEU A 489 27.48 24.59 7.05
N THR A 490 26.78 25.26 6.14
CA THR A 490 25.52 24.74 5.53
C THR A 490 25.75 23.41 4.83
N LEU A 491 26.85 23.22 4.08
CA LEU A 491 27.21 21.95 3.47
C LEU A 491 27.44 20.85 4.52
N GLU A 492 28.09 21.15 5.64
CA GLU A 492 28.31 20.18 6.72
C GLU A 492 27.00 19.81 7.44
N VAL A 493 26.10 20.77 7.64
CA VAL A 493 24.77 20.51 8.22
C VAL A 493 23.92 19.68 7.26
N ALA A 494 23.92 20.00 5.97
CA ALA A 494 23.22 19.21 4.95
C ALA A 494 23.74 17.77 4.91
N ARG A 495 25.06 17.59 5.03
CA ARG A 495 25.67 16.26 5.16
C ARG A 495 25.15 15.51 6.38
N SER A 496 25.05 16.18 7.54
CA SER A 496 24.49 15.57 8.76
C SER A 496 23.00 15.20 8.55
N ILE A 497 22.21 16.05 7.91
CA ILE A 497 20.81 15.70 7.57
C ILE A 497 20.77 14.46 6.69
N ARG A 498 21.60 14.35 5.67
CA ARG A 498 21.62 13.18 4.77
C ARG A 498 22.11 11.90 5.45
N GLU A 499 23.25 11.96 6.13
CA GLU A 499 23.95 10.77 6.63
C GLU A 499 23.48 10.35 8.02
N ASP A 500 23.14 11.29 8.90
CA ASP A 500 22.76 11.01 10.27
C ASP A 500 21.24 10.92 10.46
N TYR A 501 20.48 11.64 9.64
CA TYR A 501 19.01 11.69 9.76
C TYR A 501 18.29 10.90 8.67
N LEU A 502 18.54 11.18 7.37
CA LEU A 502 17.81 10.54 6.26
C LEU A 502 18.26 9.10 6.01
N HIS A 503 19.56 8.83 6.17
CA HIS A 503 20.05 7.46 6.09
C HIS A 503 19.60 6.66 7.30
N GLN A 504 18.79 5.63 7.07
CA GLN A 504 18.16 4.79 8.09
C GLN A 504 18.39 3.31 7.78
N ASN A 505 18.98 2.57 8.72
CA ASN A 505 19.31 1.18 8.52
C ASN A 505 18.12 0.27 8.88
N ALA A 506 17.52 -0.33 7.85
CA ALA A 506 16.40 -1.24 8.00
C ALA A 506 16.71 -2.53 8.80
N PHE A 507 17.99 -2.89 8.94
CA PHE A 507 18.45 -4.11 9.60
C PHE A 507 19.03 -3.88 10.99
N ASP A 508 19.09 -2.62 11.45
CA ASP A 508 19.51 -2.28 12.80
C ASP A 508 18.31 -2.34 13.76
N GLU A 509 18.49 -2.89 14.95
CA GLU A 509 17.41 -3.09 15.92
C GLU A 509 16.79 -1.77 16.41
N VAL A 510 17.57 -0.70 16.47
CA VAL A 510 17.14 0.62 16.97
C VAL A 510 16.79 1.54 15.79
N ASP A 511 17.65 1.60 14.76
CA ASP A 511 17.52 2.56 13.68
C ASP A 511 16.41 2.20 12.66
N THR A 512 15.98 0.92 12.62
CA THR A 512 14.93 0.44 11.68
C THR A 512 13.59 1.18 11.86
N TYR A 513 13.32 1.69 13.06
CA TYR A 513 12.14 2.49 13.40
C TYR A 513 12.53 3.69 14.24
N THR A 514 11.97 4.85 13.93
CA THR A 514 12.16 6.07 14.72
C THR A 514 10.81 6.71 15.03
N SER A 515 10.50 6.88 16.33
CA SER A 515 9.27 7.56 16.75
C SER A 515 9.27 9.03 16.32
N LEU A 516 8.11 9.63 16.16
CA LEU A 516 8.00 11.06 15.82
C LEU A 516 8.70 11.97 16.85
N ALA A 517 8.63 11.62 18.13
CA ALA A 517 9.33 12.35 19.18
C ALA A 517 10.85 12.31 19.00
N LYS A 518 11.40 11.15 18.66
CA LYS A 518 12.82 11.00 18.38
C LYS A 518 13.23 11.67 17.08
N GLN A 519 12.39 11.57 16.03
CA GLN A 519 12.60 12.30 14.77
C GLN A 519 12.73 13.81 15.01
N PHE A 520 11.80 14.36 15.82
CA PHE A 520 11.83 15.77 16.20
C PHE A 520 13.12 16.14 16.94
N ALA A 521 13.48 15.37 17.97
CA ALA A 521 14.68 15.63 18.77
C ALA A 521 15.98 15.58 17.94
N MET A 522 16.10 14.58 17.06
CA MET A 522 17.26 14.46 16.15
C MET A 522 17.36 15.65 15.21
N LEU A 523 16.27 16.01 14.55
CA LEU A 523 16.29 17.11 13.57
C LEU A 523 16.56 18.45 14.25
N ARG A 524 15.99 18.68 15.44
CA ARG A 524 16.22 19.87 16.25
C ARG A 524 17.70 20.02 16.60
N LEU A 525 18.37 18.96 17.06
CA LEU A 525 19.79 18.99 17.38
C LEU A 525 20.66 19.40 16.18
N ILE A 526 20.37 18.86 14.98
CA ILE A 526 21.12 19.18 13.77
C ILE A 526 20.93 20.66 13.38
N LEU A 527 19.72 21.19 13.48
CA LEU A 527 19.43 22.58 13.13
C LEU A 527 19.92 23.55 14.19
N GLU A 528 19.88 23.20 15.48
CA GLU A 528 20.47 23.99 16.56
C GLU A 528 22.00 24.05 16.42
N TYR A 529 22.64 22.96 15.98
CA TYR A 529 24.05 22.97 15.66
C TYR A 529 24.38 23.99 14.55
N GLN A 530 23.55 24.10 13.52
CA GLN A 530 23.72 25.14 12.48
C GLN A 530 23.59 26.54 13.06
N GLU A 531 22.55 26.77 13.86
CA GLU A 531 22.29 28.10 14.43
C GLU A 531 23.41 28.56 15.36
N LYS A 532 23.79 27.69 16.31
CA LYS A 532 24.88 27.98 17.27
C LYS A 532 26.25 28.05 16.60
N GLY A 533 26.48 27.22 15.58
CA GLY A 533 27.70 27.29 14.76
C GLY A 533 27.80 28.60 13.99
N ASN A 534 26.71 29.10 13.42
CA ASN A 534 26.69 30.42 12.78
C ASN A 534 26.93 31.55 13.79
N GLN A 535 26.38 31.47 15.01
CA GLN A 535 26.64 32.44 16.08
C GLN A 535 28.12 32.44 16.48
N ALA A 536 28.75 31.28 16.59
CA ALA A 536 30.17 31.15 16.88
C ALA A 536 31.04 31.74 15.77
N LEU A 537 30.71 31.49 14.49
CA LEU A 537 31.41 32.10 13.34
C LEU A 537 31.25 33.62 13.32
N ASP A 538 30.07 34.15 13.64
CA ASP A 538 29.84 35.60 13.75
C ASP A 538 30.59 36.23 14.93
N ALA A 539 30.86 35.46 15.99
CA ALA A 539 31.70 35.87 17.12
C ALA A 539 33.23 35.75 16.85
N GLY A 540 33.64 35.27 15.66
CA GLY A 540 35.04 35.17 15.25
C GLY A 540 35.68 33.78 15.40
N ALA A 541 34.93 32.76 15.75
CA ALA A 541 35.42 31.37 15.80
C ALA A 541 35.81 30.87 14.40
N ASN A 542 36.81 29.98 14.32
CA ASN A 542 37.17 29.35 13.05
C ASN A 542 36.19 28.22 12.68
N LEU A 543 35.90 28.08 11.39
CA LEU A 543 35.05 27.00 10.91
C LEU A 543 35.57 25.60 11.28
N SER A 544 36.91 25.41 11.21
CA SER A 544 37.56 24.15 11.62
C SER A 544 37.20 23.73 13.03
N ASP A 545 37.10 24.66 13.95
CA ASP A 545 36.85 24.42 15.37
C ASP A 545 35.34 24.08 15.57
N VAL A 546 34.46 24.78 14.86
CA VAL A 546 33.03 24.48 14.84
C VAL A 546 32.76 23.07 14.29
N ILE A 547 33.45 22.68 13.21
CA ILE A 547 33.29 21.34 12.61
C ILE A 547 33.90 20.24 13.51
N ALA A 548 34.96 20.55 14.24
CA ALA A 548 35.66 19.61 15.11
C ALA A 548 35.02 19.44 16.51
N LEU A 549 33.90 20.12 16.79
CA LEU A 549 33.21 20.00 18.08
C LEU A 549 32.87 18.53 18.41
N PRO A 550 33.24 18.03 19.60
CA PRO A 550 32.97 16.65 20.04
C PRO A 550 31.47 16.27 20.00
N VAL A 551 30.58 17.24 20.23
CA VAL A 551 29.13 17.02 20.18
C VAL A 551 28.63 16.57 18.79
N ARG A 552 29.37 16.86 17.71
CA ARG A 552 29.04 16.39 16.35
C ARG A 552 29.01 14.87 16.25
N GLU A 553 29.92 14.17 16.91
CA GLU A 553 29.89 12.70 16.96
C GLU A 553 28.67 12.19 17.71
N GLN A 554 28.29 12.87 18.80
CA GLN A 554 27.08 12.51 19.54
C GLN A 554 25.81 12.72 18.70
N ILE A 555 25.73 13.82 17.96
CA ILE A 555 24.62 14.10 17.01
C ILE A 555 24.55 13.00 15.93
N GLY A 556 25.67 12.64 15.34
CA GLY A 556 25.74 11.60 14.30
C GLY A 556 25.33 10.20 14.80
N ARG A 557 25.54 9.93 16.09
CA ARG A 557 25.15 8.67 16.74
C ARG A 557 23.76 8.71 17.37
N ALA A 558 23.06 9.82 17.37
CA ALA A 558 21.76 9.98 18.00
C ALA A 558 20.71 8.99 17.46
N LYS A 559 20.81 8.56 16.20
CA LYS A 559 19.95 7.56 15.59
C LYS A 559 19.96 6.20 16.30
N TYR A 560 21.07 5.85 16.98
CA TYR A 560 21.21 4.59 17.73
C TYR A 560 20.81 4.70 19.21
N ILE A 561 20.29 5.84 19.67
CA ILE A 561 19.74 6.00 21.01
C ILE A 561 18.39 5.27 21.07
N PRO A 562 18.20 4.29 21.99
CA PRO A 562 16.91 3.62 22.15
C PRO A 562 15.80 4.59 22.57
N GLU A 563 14.56 4.29 22.19
CA GLU A 563 13.38 5.10 22.59
C GLU A 563 13.21 5.22 24.12
N SER A 564 13.73 4.26 24.87
CA SER A 564 13.73 4.28 26.34
C SER A 564 14.72 5.30 26.95
N GLU A 565 15.65 5.81 26.17
CA GLU A 565 16.75 6.69 26.61
C GLU A 565 16.63 8.13 26.07
N MET A 566 15.42 8.59 25.77
CA MET A 566 15.19 9.94 25.19
C MET A 566 15.82 11.10 25.98
N LYS A 567 16.02 10.95 27.29
CA LYS A 567 16.71 11.96 28.11
C LYS A 567 18.15 12.27 27.65
N ARG A 568 18.78 11.36 26.90
CA ARG A 568 20.13 11.61 26.36
C ARG A 568 20.15 12.75 25.34
N PHE A 569 19.03 13.02 24.69
CA PHE A 569 18.92 14.17 23.76
C PHE A 569 19.08 15.51 24.50
N GLU A 570 18.52 15.63 25.72
CA GLU A 570 18.69 16.84 26.55
C GLU A 570 20.16 17.05 26.95
N GLN A 571 20.90 15.96 27.22
CA GLN A 571 22.32 16.02 27.51
C GLN A 571 23.13 16.49 26.30
N ILE A 572 22.85 15.96 25.11
CA ILE A 572 23.51 16.36 23.85
C ILE A 572 23.24 17.84 23.55
N GLU A 573 22.02 18.32 23.77
CA GLU A 573 21.63 19.73 23.62
C GLU A 573 22.41 20.65 24.59
N SER A 574 22.57 20.22 25.84
CA SER A 574 23.38 20.92 26.85
C SER A 574 24.86 20.96 26.45
N ASP A 575 25.41 19.83 25.98
CA ASP A 575 26.78 19.72 25.52
C ASP A 575 27.01 20.63 24.29
N LEU A 576 26.08 20.65 23.34
CA LEU A 576 26.12 21.55 22.18
C LEU A 576 26.18 23.02 22.59
N SER A 577 25.29 23.39 23.53
CA SER A 577 25.24 24.78 24.03
C SER A 577 26.52 25.20 24.72
N SER A 578 27.07 24.36 25.58
CA SER A 578 28.31 24.68 26.33
C SER A 578 29.54 24.69 25.42
N GLN A 579 29.67 23.77 24.47
CA GLN A 579 30.79 23.72 23.55
C GLN A 579 30.80 24.91 22.57
N CYS A 580 29.63 25.30 22.06
CA CYS A 580 29.54 26.50 21.21
C CYS A 580 29.79 27.81 21.99
N ALA A 581 29.34 27.91 23.24
CA ALA A 581 29.63 29.07 24.10
C ALA A 581 31.15 29.23 24.35
N ALA A 582 31.85 28.13 24.61
CA ALA A 582 33.32 28.16 24.79
C ALA A 582 34.04 28.69 23.53
N LEU A 583 33.61 28.31 22.33
CA LEU A 583 34.19 28.84 21.08
C LEU A 583 33.89 30.33 20.87
N MET A 584 32.74 30.84 21.35
CA MET A 584 32.41 32.26 21.26
C MET A 584 33.27 33.09 22.21
N ASP A 585 33.58 32.58 23.42
CA ASP A 585 34.43 33.23 24.39
C ASP A 585 35.90 33.31 23.89
N GLU A 586 36.43 32.24 23.30
CA GLU A 586 37.77 32.19 22.71
C GLU A 586 37.90 33.09 21.46
N GLY A 587 36.87 33.17 20.61
CA GLY A 587 36.83 34.02 19.41
C GLY A 587 36.76 35.53 19.73
N GLY A 588 36.24 35.92 20.91
CA GLY A 588 36.14 37.32 21.34
C GLY A 588 37.42 37.88 21.95
N GLU A 589 38.43 37.05 22.26
CA GLU A 589 39.72 37.47 22.82
C GLU A 589 40.83 37.67 21.74
N GLY A 590 40.54 37.40 20.47
CA GLY A 590 41.47 37.59 19.33
C GLY A 590 41.06 38.78 18.47
#